data_f1056ab99380f92faf9f86eb37983ae3
#
_entry.id   f1056ab99380f92faf9f86eb37983ae3
#
_cell.length_a   1.000
_cell.length_b   1.000
_cell.length_c   1.000
_cell.angle_alpha   90.00
_cell.angle_beta   90.00
_cell.angle_gamma   90.00
#
_symmetry.space_group_name_H-M   'P 1'
#
loop_
_entity.id
_entity.type
_entity.pdbx_description
1 polymer ?
#
loop_
_entity_poly.entity_id
_entity_poly.type
_entity_poly.pdbx_seq_one_letter_code
_entity_poly.pdbx_strand_id
1 'polypeptide(L)'
;MELSVVICDDLSEERSLLRRCLQAYGHERGYQLRLEEATGGEELLNRWRSGRWDLVVLDIYMPGPNGVEIARRLRAVDESCEIAFVTTSEVHGLMGYDLGILDYLVKPVNRETVFDMMDWCVRKQWERLRTLKVRSEWEEMEVRLRDVCYIEIQRHTACINLQEKIIYTRRGIMELEAEIDSPSFLRCHRSFLVNLAHVTSIRKND
;
A
#
# COMPACT_ATOMS: atom_id res chain seq x y z
N MET A 1 -8.00 5.38 -13.04
CA MET A 1 -7.78 4.24 -12.10
C MET A 1 -9.06 4.03 -11.33
N GLU A 2 -9.48 2.79 -11.19
CA GLU A 2 -10.60 2.39 -10.34
C GLU A 2 -10.03 1.84 -9.03
N LEU A 3 -10.61 2.23 -7.89
CA LEU A 3 -10.25 1.74 -6.57
C LEU A 3 -11.49 1.17 -5.87
N SER A 4 -11.33 -0.01 -5.31
CA SER A 4 -12.38 -0.68 -4.55
C SER A 4 -12.17 -0.43 -3.05
N VAL A 5 -13.14 0.21 -2.42
CA VAL A 5 -13.08 0.60 -0.99
C VAL A 5 -14.26 -0.01 -0.26
N VAL A 6 -14.01 -0.61 0.90
CA VAL A 6 -15.05 -1.04 1.83
C VAL A 6 -15.01 -0.22 3.10
N ILE A 7 -16.17 0.26 3.54
CA ILE A 7 -16.39 0.98 4.80
C ILE A 7 -16.99 -0.01 5.78
N CYS A 8 -16.34 -0.26 6.91
CA CYS A 8 -16.84 -1.15 7.95
C CYS A 8 -17.02 -0.39 9.27
N ASP A 9 -18.26 -0.17 9.64
CA ASP A 9 -18.70 0.56 10.84
C ASP A 9 -20.11 0.09 11.18
N ASP A 10 -20.47 -0.07 12.43
CA ASP A 10 -21.84 -0.50 12.82
C ASP A 10 -22.85 0.65 12.74
N LEU A 11 -22.40 1.90 12.83
CA LEU A 11 -23.23 3.09 12.76
C LEU A 11 -23.48 3.53 11.32
N SER A 12 -24.75 3.52 10.90
CA SER A 12 -25.16 3.91 9.53
C SER A 12 -24.84 5.36 9.19
N GLU A 13 -24.85 6.25 10.19
CA GLU A 13 -24.54 7.68 10.01
C GLU A 13 -23.07 7.88 9.68
N GLU A 14 -22.16 7.16 10.36
CA GLU A 14 -20.72 7.19 10.12
C GLU A 14 -20.38 6.63 8.72
N ARG A 15 -20.97 5.47 8.36
CA ARG A 15 -20.81 4.94 7.01
C ARG A 15 -21.27 5.91 5.94
N SER A 16 -22.42 6.58 6.17
CA SER A 16 -22.96 7.57 5.23
C SER A 16 -22.05 8.81 5.10
N LEU A 17 -21.46 9.26 6.21
CA LEU A 17 -20.50 10.38 6.20
C LEU A 17 -19.25 10.02 5.41
N LEU A 18 -18.62 8.89 5.73
CA LEU A 18 -17.43 8.40 5.02
C LEU A 18 -17.71 8.21 3.53
N ARG A 19 -18.84 7.61 3.19
CA ARG A 19 -19.26 7.44 1.78
C ARG A 19 -19.33 8.77 1.04
N ARG A 20 -19.95 9.80 1.63
CA ARG A 20 -20.02 11.13 1.01
C ARG A 20 -18.65 11.75 0.80
N CYS A 21 -17.75 11.64 1.79
CA CYS A 21 -16.39 12.16 1.67
C CYS A 21 -15.61 11.42 0.57
N LEU A 22 -15.71 10.09 0.51
CA LEU A 22 -15.04 9.29 -0.52
C LEU A 22 -15.61 9.56 -1.93
N GLN A 23 -16.93 9.71 -2.08
CA GLN A 23 -17.54 10.10 -3.35
C GLN A 23 -17.07 11.48 -3.81
N ALA A 24 -17.00 12.44 -2.89
CA ALA A 24 -16.46 13.77 -3.18
C ALA A 24 -15.00 13.70 -3.63
N TYR A 25 -14.17 12.90 -2.95
CA TYR A 25 -12.78 12.67 -3.34
C TYR A 25 -12.67 12.12 -4.77
N GLY A 26 -13.41 11.05 -5.07
CA GLY A 26 -13.40 10.43 -6.41
C GLY A 26 -13.79 11.45 -7.50
N HIS A 27 -14.84 12.22 -7.26
CA HIS A 27 -15.29 13.25 -8.20
C HIS A 27 -14.23 14.35 -8.41
N GLU A 28 -13.64 14.88 -7.35
CA GLU A 28 -12.72 16.02 -7.42
C GLU A 28 -11.32 15.64 -7.92
N ARG A 29 -10.86 14.43 -7.60
CA ARG A 29 -9.55 13.92 -8.02
C ARG A 29 -9.59 13.13 -9.34
N GLY A 30 -10.79 12.90 -9.90
CA GLY A 30 -10.97 12.15 -11.15
C GLY A 30 -10.74 10.65 -11.02
N TYR A 31 -10.97 10.08 -9.84
CA TYR A 31 -10.89 8.62 -9.60
C TYR A 31 -12.27 7.98 -9.60
N GLN A 32 -12.35 6.77 -10.15
CA GLN A 32 -13.53 5.93 -10.00
C GLN A 32 -13.40 5.13 -8.71
N LEU A 33 -14.33 5.32 -7.77
CA LEU A 33 -14.36 4.59 -6.52
C LEU A 33 -15.56 3.64 -6.49
N ARG A 34 -15.29 2.34 -6.34
CA ARG A 34 -16.30 1.34 -6.05
C ARG A 34 -16.43 1.19 -4.54
N LEU A 35 -17.50 1.75 -3.98
CA LEU A 35 -17.74 1.80 -2.54
C LEU A 35 -18.69 0.70 -2.11
N GLU A 36 -18.26 -0.15 -1.19
CA GLU A 36 -19.05 -1.16 -0.50
C GLU A 36 -19.13 -0.83 0.99
N GLU A 37 -20.11 -1.40 1.70
CA GLU A 37 -20.29 -1.24 3.13
C GLU A 37 -20.42 -2.59 3.81
N ALA A 38 -19.94 -2.67 5.05
CA ALA A 38 -20.15 -3.75 5.99
C ALA A 38 -20.60 -3.14 7.31
N THR A 39 -21.60 -3.76 7.95
CA THR A 39 -22.20 -3.28 9.20
C THR A 39 -21.47 -3.83 10.44
N GLY A 40 -20.40 -4.58 10.23
CA GLY A 40 -19.60 -5.15 11.32
C GLY A 40 -18.52 -6.10 10.81
N GLY A 41 -17.64 -6.46 11.74
CA GLY A 41 -16.44 -7.23 11.41
C GLY A 41 -16.71 -8.63 10.88
N GLU A 42 -17.73 -9.33 11.37
CA GLU A 42 -18.09 -10.67 10.88
C GLU A 42 -18.57 -10.62 9.43
N GLU A 43 -19.40 -9.63 9.07
CA GLU A 43 -19.84 -9.44 7.70
C GLU A 43 -18.64 -9.17 6.78
N LEU A 44 -17.72 -8.28 7.19
CA LEU A 44 -16.52 -7.98 6.43
C LEU A 44 -15.67 -9.23 6.20
N LEU A 45 -15.38 -10.01 7.26
CA LEU A 45 -14.59 -11.23 7.19
C LEU A 45 -15.23 -12.31 6.29
N ASN A 46 -16.56 -12.49 6.39
CA ASN A 46 -17.28 -13.46 5.56
C ASN A 46 -17.25 -13.11 4.06
N ARG A 47 -17.21 -11.81 3.75
CA ARG A 47 -17.16 -11.31 2.37
C ARG A 47 -15.72 -11.17 1.85
N TRP A 48 -14.72 -11.36 2.72
CA TRP A 48 -13.32 -11.16 2.35
C TRP A 48 -12.87 -12.12 1.25
N ARG A 49 -12.16 -11.57 0.28
CA ARG A 49 -11.38 -12.31 -0.72
C ARG A 49 -10.14 -11.45 -1.01
N SER A 50 -8.97 -12.06 -0.99
CA SER A 50 -7.72 -11.34 -1.29
C SER A 50 -7.80 -10.63 -2.65
N GLY A 51 -7.37 -9.39 -2.70
CA GLY A 51 -7.45 -8.55 -3.89
C GLY A 51 -8.84 -8.02 -4.26
N ARG A 52 -9.86 -8.23 -3.42
CA ARG A 52 -11.21 -7.68 -3.65
C ARG A 52 -11.29 -6.19 -3.41
N TRP A 53 -10.64 -5.72 -2.38
CA TRP A 53 -10.62 -4.31 -1.99
C TRP A 53 -9.19 -3.78 -1.93
N ASP A 54 -9.00 -2.57 -2.39
CA ASP A 54 -7.73 -1.84 -2.31
C ASP A 54 -7.57 -1.15 -0.95
N LEU A 55 -8.70 -0.75 -0.33
CA LEU A 55 -8.75 -0.09 0.97
C LEU A 55 -9.92 -0.57 1.81
N VAL A 56 -9.64 -0.82 3.08
CA VAL A 56 -10.65 -0.99 4.13
C VAL A 56 -10.58 0.20 5.07
N VAL A 57 -11.69 0.92 5.20
CA VAL A 57 -11.89 1.94 6.24
C VAL A 57 -12.66 1.29 7.37
N LEU A 58 -12.02 1.08 8.52
CA LEU A 58 -12.46 0.16 9.57
C LEU A 58 -12.61 0.86 10.91
N ASP A 59 -13.83 0.85 11.46
CA ASP A 59 -14.00 1.27 12.86
C ASP A 59 -13.36 0.26 13.81
N ILE A 60 -12.74 0.78 14.87
CA ILE A 60 -12.15 -0.05 15.92
C ILE A 60 -13.20 -0.56 16.89
N TYR A 61 -14.16 0.28 17.24
CA TYR A 61 -15.15 -0.02 18.27
C TYR A 61 -16.49 -0.43 17.68
N MET A 62 -16.61 -1.71 17.38
CA MET A 62 -17.84 -2.32 16.88
C MET A 62 -18.26 -3.50 17.77
N PRO A 63 -19.55 -3.88 17.79
CA PRO A 63 -19.99 -5.12 18.39
C PRO A 63 -19.34 -6.36 17.74
N GLY A 64 -18.94 -7.33 18.57
CA GLY A 64 -18.25 -8.54 18.10
C GLY A 64 -16.74 -8.35 18.03
N PRO A 65 -16.05 -8.90 17.00
CA PRO A 65 -14.62 -8.71 16.84
C PRO A 65 -14.28 -7.23 16.63
N ASN A 66 -13.36 -6.69 17.43
CA ASN A 66 -12.96 -5.29 17.26
C ASN A 66 -12.10 -5.09 16.01
N GLY A 67 -12.01 -3.82 15.53
CA GLY A 67 -11.32 -3.49 14.30
C GLY A 67 -9.85 -3.93 14.26
N VAL A 68 -9.14 -3.91 15.40
CA VAL A 68 -7.73 -4.35 15.49
C VAL A 68 -7.61 -5.86 15.27
N GLU A 69 -8.52 -6.64 15.85
CA GLU A 69 -8.55 -8.09 15.64
C GLU A 69 -8.87 -8.43 14.18
N ILE A 70 -9.82 -7.70 13.60
CA ILE A 70 -10.17 -7.85 12.19
C ILE A 70 -8.95 -7.55 11.31
N ALA A 71 -8.28 -6.42 11.54
CA ALA A 71 -7.09 -6.03 10.78
C ALA A 71 -5.98 -7.09 10.85
N ARG A 72 -5.75 -7.72 12.02
CA ARG A 72 -4.80 -8.83 12.16
C ARG A 72 -5.19 -10.04 11.30
N ARG A 73 -6.47 -10.40 11.29
CA ARG A 73 -6.96 -11.52 10.47
C ARG A 73 -6.81 -11.22 8.98
N LEU A 74 -7.08 -9.98 8.58
CA LEU A 74 -6.91 -9.54 7.19
C LEU A 74 -5.44 -9.59 6.77
N ARG A 75 -4.53 -9.06 7.59
CA ARG A 75 -3.08 -9.09 7.32
C ARG A 75 -2.51 -10.49 7.21
N ALA A 76 -3.03 -11.45 7.95
CA ALA A 76 -2.60 -12.85 7.87
C ALA A 76 -2.87 -13.50 6.50
N VAL A 77 -3.78 -12.94 5.70
CA VAL A 77 -4.21 -13.51 4.41
C VAL A 77 -4.04 -12.54 3.23
N ASP A 78 -3.86 -11.25 3.50
CA ASP A 78 -3.73 -10.22 2.47
C ASP A 78 -2.87 -9.04 2.96
N GLU A 79 -1.65 -8.98 2.47
CA GLU A 79 -0.73 -7.86 2.71
C GLU A 79 -0.96 -6.69 1.75
N SER A 80 -1.72 -6.91 0.68
CA SER A 80 -1.86 -5.95 -0.41
C SER A 80 -2.95 -4.91 -0.17
N CYS A 81 -4.00 -5.23 0.57
CA CYS A 81 -5.06 -4.31 0.89
C CYS A 81 -4.61 -3.27 1.92
N GLU A 82 -4.82 -1.99 1.66
CA GLU A 82 -4.59 -0.96 2.66
C GLU A 82 -5.69 -0.99 3.73
N ILE A 83 -5.33 -0.67 4.96
CA ILE A 83 -6.28 -0.57 6.08
C ILE A 83 -6.11 0.79 6.74
N ALA A 84 -7.20 1.54 6.86
CA ALA A 84 -7.26 2.76 7.65
C ALA A 84 -8.23 2.56 8.81
N PHE A 85 -7.84 2.93 10.01
CA PHE A 85 -8.73 2.93 11.16
C PHE A 85 -9.52 4.23 11.26
N VAL A 86 -10.77 4.11 11.67
CA VAL A 86 -11.60 5.24 12.11
C VAL A 86 -12.05 4.96 13.53
N THR A 87 -11.93 5.91 14.47
CA THR A 87 -12.18 5.62 15.88
C THR A 87 -12.47 6.87 16.69
N THR A 88 -13.12 6.69 17.81
CA THR A 88 -13.39 7.75 18.80
C THR A 88 -12.23 8.01 19.76
N SER A 89 -11.15 7.22 19.74
CA SER A 89 -10.05 7.28 20.72
C SER A 89 -8.69 7.39 20.05
N GLU A 90 -7.85 8.29 20.53
CA GLU A 90 -6.46 8.46 20.08
C GLU A 90 -5.49 7.41 20.66
N VAL A 91 -5.94 6.63 21.65
CA VAL A 91 -5.05 5.74 22.44
C VAL A 91 -4.49 4.55 21.63
N HIS A 92 -5.07 4.21 20.50
CA HIS A 92 -4.68 3.02 19.71
C HIS A 92 -3.68 3.30 18.59
N GLY A 93 -3.22 4.52 18.42
CA GLY A 93 -2.24 4.88 17.38
C GLY A 93 -0.95 4.04 17.42
N LEU A 94 -0.53 3.59 18.59
CA LEU A 94 0.66 2.74 18.76
C LEU A 94 0.42 1.26 18.35
N MET A 95 -0.83 0.77 18.40
CA MET A 95 -1.14 -0.62 18.02
C MET A 95 -1.19 -0.83 16.49
N GLY A 96 -1.29 0.24 15.71
CA GLY A 96 -1.33 0.18 14.25
C GLY A 96 0.03 -0.05 13.59
N TYR A 97 1.14 0.23 14.28
CA TYR A 97 2.48 0.12 13.70
C TYR A 97 2.82 -1.30 13.25
N ASP A 98 2.51 -2.30 14.07
CA ASP A 98 2.79 -3.71 13.76
C ASP A 98 1.90 -4.27 12.64
N LEU A 99 0.79 -3.59 12.32
CA LEU A 99 -0.19 -4.06 11.32
C LEU A 99 -0.03 -3.38 9.95
N GLY A 100 0.93 -2.48 9.80
CA GLY A 100 1.13 -1.73 8.56
C GLY A 100 -0.13 -0.96 8.14
N ILE A 101 -0.78 -0.28 9.11
CA ILE A 101 -1.97 0.53 8.86
C ILE A 101 -1.60 1.75 8.03
N LEU A 102 -2.45 2.08 7.06
CA LEU A 102 -2.28 3.23 6.19
C LEU A 102 -2.41 4.54 6.96
N ASP A 103 -3.48 4.67 7.74
CA ASP A 103 -3.82 5.89 8.45
C ASP A 103 -4.75 5.63 9.65
N TYR A 104 -4.87 6.63 10.52
CA TYR A 104 -5.65 6.57 11.74
C TYR A 104 -6.47 7.85 11.89
N LEU A 105 -7.75 7.76 11.61
CA LEU A 105 -8.69 8.88 11.59
C LEU A 105 -9.48 8.93 12.91
N VAL A 106 -9.45 10.06 13.60
CA VAL A 106 -10.22 10.27 14.82
C VAL A 106 -11.60 10.86 14.49
N LYS A 107 -12.65 10.26 15.04
CA LYS A 107 -14.04 10.76 14.90
C LYS A 107 -14.22 12.06 15.72
N PRO A 108 -14.97 13.05 15.23
CA PRO A 108 -15.70 13.04 13.97
C PRO A 108 -14.75 13.24 12.77
N VAL A 109 -14.87 12.37 11.79
CA VAL A 109 -14.08 12.49 10.56
C VAL A 109 -14.58 13.70 9.75
N ASN A 110 -13.66 14.37 9.10
CA ASN A 110 -13.96 15.46 8.20
C ASN A 110 -13.44 15.15 6.79
N ARG A 111 -13.85 15.99 5.84
CA ARG A 111 -13.46 15.83 4.45
C ARG A 111 -11.94 15.85 4.24
N GLU A 112 -11.25 16.76 4.91
CA GLU A 112 -9.81 16.98 4.75
C GLU A 112 -9.02 15.73 5.15
N THR A 113 -9.29 15.18 6.34
CA THR A 113 -8.63 13.97 6.82
C THR A 113 -8.89 12.76 5.94
N VAL A 114 -10.12 12.61 5.40
CA VAL A 114 -10.44 11.53 4.45
C VAL A 114 -9.70 11.73 3.12
N PHE A 115 -9.55 12.97 2.65
CA PHE A 115 -8.82 13.27 1.43
C PHE A 115 -7.33 12.96 1.57
N ASP A 116 -6.70 13.34 2.68
CA ASP A 116 -5.29 13.05 2.97
C ASP A 116 -5.04 11.53 3.02
N MET A 117 -5.90 10.78 3.73
CA MET A 117 -5.87 9.31 3.76
C MET A 117 -5.96 8.72 2.35
N MET A 118 -6.88 9.22 1.54
CA MET A 118 -7.06 8.73 0.16
C MET A 118 -5.87 9.10 -0.74
N ASP A 119 -5.29 10.28 -0.60
CA ASP A 119 -4.09 10.67 -1.33
C ASP A 119 -2.91 9.74 -0.99
N TRP A 120 -2.78 9.30 0.28
CA TRP A 120 -1.82 8.27 0.69
C TRP A 120 -2.12 6.90 0.08
N CYS A 121 -3.38 6.47 0.09
CA CYS A 121 -3.82 5.20 -0.49
C CYS A 121 -3.51 5.15 -1.99
N VAL A 122 -3.91 6.18 -2.72
CA VAL A 122 -3.65 6.31 -4.17
C VAL A 122 -2.16 6.26 -4.46
N ARG A 123 -1.33 7.00 -3.70
CA ARG A 123 0.12 7.01 -3.86
C ARG A 123 0.72 5.61 -3.69
N LYS A 124 0.31 4.87 -2.65
CA LYS A 124 0.77 3.49 -2.44
C LYS A 124 0.33 2.56 -3.56
N GLN A 125 -0.90 2.69 -4.05
CA GLN A 125 -1.38 1.89 -5.18
C GLN A 125 -0.60 2.19 -6.47
N TRP A 126 -0.31 3.46 -6.76
CA TRP A 126 0.55 3.83 -7.88
C TRP A 126 1.95 3.23 -7.77
N GLU A 127 2.58 3.30 -6.61
CA GLU A 127 3.90 2.71 -6.39
C GLU A 127 3.88 1.18 -6.62
N ARG A 128 2.82 0.49 -6.22
CA ARG A 128 2.65 -0.95 -6.45
C ARG A 128 2.50 -1.34 -7.92
N LEU A 129 1.92 -0.46 -8.72
CA LEU A 129 1.68 -0.68 -10.16
C LEU A 129 2.87 -0.28 -11.03
N ARG A 130 3.85 0.43 -10.47
CA ARG A 130 5.01 0.88 -11.23
C ARG A 130 5.83 -0.28 -11.75
N THR A 131 6.17 -0.18 -13.02
CA THR A 131 7.03 -1.15 -13.71
C THR A 131 8.29 -0.47 -14.23
N LEU A 132 9.35 -1.24 -14.35
CA LEU A 132 10.59 -0.88 -15.04
C LEU A 132 10.65 -1.64 -16.35
N LYS A 133 10.78 -0.93 -17.47
CA LYS A 133 11.01 -1.57 -18.76
C LYS A 133 12.47 -1.97 -18.90
N VAL A 134 12.73 -3.23 -19.02
CA VAL A 134 14.08 -3.79 -19.12
C VAL A 134 14.23 -4.53 -20.43
N ARG A 135 15.27 -4.16 -21.18
CA ARG A 135 15.71 -4.94 -22.35
C ARG A 135 16.84 -5.86 -21.92
N SER A 136 16.54 -7.13 -21.87
CA SER A 136 17.53 -8.20 -21.79
C SER A 136 18.14 -8.47 -23.19
N GLU A 137 19.15 -9.32 -23.30
CA GLU A 137 19.78 -9.63 -24.60
C GLU A 137 18.79 -10.14 -25.66
N TRP A 138 17.69 -10.75 -25.25
CA TRP A 138 16.76 -11.49 -26.11
C TRP A 138 15.33 -10.96 -26.10
N GLU A 139 14.95 -10.17 -25.09
CA GLU A 139 13.56 -9.85 -24.84
C GLU A 139 13.40 -8.50 -24.13
N GLU A 140 12.37 -7.77 -24.49
CA GLU A 140 11.91 -6.60 -23.73
C GLU A 140 10.83 -7.06 -22.75
N MET A 141 10.99 -6.73 -21.47
CA MET A 141 10.07 -7.14 -20.43
C MET A 141 9.77 -5.99 -19.45
N GLU A 142 8.60 -6.06 -18.85
CA GLU A 142 8.21 -5.16 -17.76
C GLU A 142 8.37 -5.88 -16.42
N VAL A 143 9.11 -5.24 -15.52
CA VAL A 143 9.37 -5.74 -14.17
C VAL A 143 8.68 -4.83 -13.18
N ARG A 144 7.82 -5.36 -12.32
CA ARG A 144 7.20 -4.57 -11.26
C ARG A 144 8.27 -4.13 -10.27
N LEU A 145 8.31 -2.83 -9.95
CA LEU A 145 9.31 -2.29 -9.05
C LEU A 145 9.26 -2.93 -7.66
N ARG A 146 8.06 -3.29 -7.19
CA ARG A 146 7.88 -3.97 -5.91
C ARG A 146 8.57 -5.34 -5.84
N ASP A 147 8.79 -6.00 -6.98
CA ASP A 147 9.41 -7.33 -7.04
C ASP A 147 10.95 -7.23 -7.11
N VAL A 148 11.50 -6.02 -7.33
CA VAL A 148 12.95 -5.77 -7.37
C VAL A 148 13.47 -5.63 -5.95
N CYS A 149 14.36 -6.54 -5.54
CA CYS A 149 15.02 -6.48 -4.23
C CYS A 149 16.16 -5.45 -4.23
N TYR A 150 17.03 -5.52 -5.21
CA TYR A 150 18.12 -4.58 -5.42
C TYR A 150 18.67 -4.68 -6.85
N ILE A 151 19.40 -3.66 -7.26
CA ILE A 151 20.12 -3.62 -8.52
C ILE A 151 21.61 -3.45 -8.20
N GLU A 152 22.46 -4.28 -8.80
CA GLU A 152 23.90 -4.14 -8.70
C GLU A 152 24.55 -4.04 -10.08
N ILE A 153 25.68 -3.36 -10.15
CA ILE A 153 26.50 -3.33 -11.36
C ILE A 153 27.66 -4.31 -11.19
N GLN A 154 27.69 -5.31 -12.05
CA GLN A 154 28.80 -6.24 -12.17
C GLN A 154 29.50 -6.01 -13.51
N ARG A 155 30.74 -5.53 -13.44
CA ARG A 155 31.60 -5.14 -14.59
C ARG A 155 30.96 -4.08 -15.48
N HIS A 156 30.05 -4.27 -16.31
CA HIS A 156 29.33 -3.28 -17.14
C HIS A 156 27.86 -3.68 -17.37
N THR A 157 27.39 -4.60 -16.55
CA THR A 157 26.04 -5.16 -16.65
C THR A 157 25.30 -4.88 -15.38
N ALA A 158 24.11 -4.33 -15.47
CA ALA A 158 23.21 -4.24 -14.34
C ALA A 158 22.51 -5.58 -14.13
N CYS A 159 22.60 -6.07 -12.91
CA CYS A 159 21.92 -7.26 -12.41
C CYS A 159 20.73 -6.80 -11.58
N ILE A 160 19.52 -6.92 -12.10
CA ILE A 160 18.27 -6.60 -11.41
C ILE A 160 17.85 -7.86 -10.67
N ASN A 161 18.02 -7.86 -9.35
CA ASN A 161 17.76 -9.02 -8.50
C ASN A 161 16.30 -9.00 -8.03
N LEU A 162 15.54 -10.00 -8.41
CA LEU A 162 14.21 -10.31 -7.91
C LEU A 162 14.31 -11.46 -6.90
N GLN A 163 13.24 -11.78 -6.20
CA GLN A 163 13.26 -12.87 -5.21
C GLN A 163 13.67 -14.23 -5.82
N GLU A 164 13.20 -14.52 -7.04
CA GLU A 164 13.38 -15.85 -7.65
C GLU A 164 14.29 -15.85 -8.90
N LYS A 165 14.62 -14.68 -9.43
CA LYS A 165 15.44 -14.58 -10.66
C LYS A 165 16.25 -13.29 -10.73
N ILE A 166 17.27 -13.31 -11.59
CA ILE A 166 18.08 -12.13 -11.92
C ILE A 166 17.87 -11.78 -13.38
N ILE A 167 17.66 -10.50 -13.66
CA ILE A 167 17.55 -9.97 -15.02
C ILE A 167 18.79 -9.14 -15.31
N TYR A 168 19.41 -9.39 -16.46
CA TYR A 168 20.62 -8.72 -16.90
C TYR A 168 20.29 -7.67 -17.97
N THR A 169 20.84 -6.46 -17.80
CA THR A 169 20.71 -5.39 -18.79
C THR A 169 22.00 -4.58 -18.89
N ARG A 170 22.25 -3.98 -20.05
CA ARG A 170 23.44 -3.11 -20.27
C ARG A 170 23.23 -1.67 -19.82
N ARG A 171 22.08 -1.37 -19.21
CA ARG A 171 21.76 -0.03 -18.73
C ARG A 171 22.63 0.33 -17.51
N GLY A 172 23.00 1.61 -17.40
CA GLY A 172 23.74 2.13 -16.25
C GLY A 172 22.88 2.30 -15.02
N ILE A 173 23.47 2.22 -13.82
CA ILE A 173 22.74 2.39 -12.56
C ILE A 173 22.09 3.77 -12.43
N MET A 174 22.74 4.82 -12.93
CA MET A 174 22.20 6.19 -12.91
C MET A 174 20.95 6.32 -13.79
N GLU A 175 20.95 5.66 -14.94
CA GLU A 175 19.80 5.64 -15.83
C GLU A 175 18.62 4.88 -15.21
N LEU A 176 18.89 3.72 -14.60
CA LEU A 176 17.88 2.93 -13.89
C LEU A 176 17.33 3.68 -12.68
N GLU A 177 18.18 4.34 -11.89
CA GLU A 177 17.80 5.15 -10.75
C GLU A 177 16.89 6.32 -11.17
N ALA A 178 17.23 7.01 -12.25
CA ALA A 178 16.45 8.13 -12.78
C ALA A 178 15.07 7.69 -13.31
N GLU A 179 14.97 6.51 -13.93
CA GLU A 179 13.69 5.98 -14.40
C GLU A 179 12.85 5.43 -13.25
N ILE A 180 13.49 4.77 -12.29
CA ILE A 180 12.80 4.25 -11.09
C ILE A 180 12.24 5.40 -10.27
N ASP A 181 12.95 6.51 -10.08
CA ASP A 181 12.52 7.73 -9.39
C ASP A 181 11.50 7.45 -8.26
N SER A 182 11.86 6.61 -7.31
CA SER A 182 11.00 6.17 -6.21
C SER A 182 11.71 6.32 -4.87
N PRO A 183 11.05 6.89 -3.85
CA PRO A 183 11.60 7.00 -2.51
C PRO A 183 11.83 5.63 -1.84
N SER A 184 11.24 4.57 -2.37
CA SER A 184 11.47 3.20 -1.92
C SER A 184 12.84 2.66 -2.34
N PHE A 185 13.54 3.32 -3.28
CA PHE A 185 14.86 2.90 -3.74
C PHE A 185 15.94 3.84 -3.23
N LEU A 186 16.94 3.27 -2.54
CA LEU A 186 18.09 4.01 -2.01
C LEU A 186 19.37 3.58 -2.69
N ARG A 187 20.08 4.54 -3.25
CA ARG A 187 21.46 4.30 -3.73
C ARG A 187 22.43 4.30 -2.56
N CYS A 188 22.81 3.14 -2.07
CA CYS A 188 23.72 2.98 -0.93
C CYS A 188 25.20 2.87 -1.34
N HIS A 189 25.50 2.64 -2.63
CA HIS A 189 26.85 2.56 -3.19
C HIS A 189 26.85 2.97 -4.67
N ARG A 190 28.03 3.30 -5.22
CA ARG A 190 28.18 3.62 -6.67
C ARG A 190 27.65 2.50 -7.59
N SER A 191 27.60 1.27 -7.11
CA SER A 191 27.19 0.08 -7.85
C SER A 191 25.95 -0.60 -7.29
N PHE A 192 25.28 -0.03 -6.26
CA PHE A 192 24.13 -0.65 -5.61
C PHE A 192 22.98 0.33 -5.43
N LEU A 193 21.80 -0.08 -5.89
CA LEU A 193 20.52 0.56 -5.65
C LEU A 193 19.58 -0.45 -4.97
N VAL A 194 19.15 -0.18 -3.74
CA VAL A 194 18.45 -1.13 -2.89
C VAL A 194 16.99 -0.70 -2.70
N ASN A 195 16.06 -1.62 -2.84
CA ASN A 195 14.67 -1.39 -2.50
C ASN A 195 14.47 -1.55 -0.98
N LEU A 196 14.14 -0.47 -0.31
CA LEU A 196 13.96 -0.41 1.13
C LEU A 196 12.83 -1.32 1.64
N ALA A 197 11.82 -1.61 0.81
CA ALA A 197 10.73 -2.52 1.15
C ALA A 197 11.19 -3.97 1.38
N HIS A 198 12.37 -4.35 0.87
CA HIS A 198 12.98 -5.68 1.04
C HIS A 198 14.08 -5.71 2.10
N VAL A 199 14.36 -4.59 2.79
CA VAL A 199 15.39 -4.51 3.84
C VAL A 199 14.80 -4.96 5.17
N THR A 200 15.26 -6.07 5.70
CA THR A 200 14.81 -6.63 6.98
C THR A 200 15.64 -6.17 8.17
N SER A 201 16.91 -5.83 7.95
CA SER A 201 17.79 -5.34 9.02
C SER A 201 18.98 -4.55 8.47
N ILE A 202 19.45 -3.59 9.25
CA ILE A 202 20.67 -2.83 8.97
C ILE A 202 21.62 -3.06 10.16
N ARG A 203 22.85 -3.51 9.85
CA ARG A 203 23.90 -3.66 10.88
C ARG A 203 24.99 -2.64 10.60
N LYS A 204 25.44 -1.96 11.65
CA LYS A 204 26.63 -1.14 11.60
C LYS A 204 27.84 -2.07 11.66
N ASN A 205 28.71 -2.02 10.65
CA ASN A 205 30.03 -2.63 10.76
C ASN A 205 30.91 -1.64 11.50
N ASP A 206 31.45 -2.08 12.62
CA ASP A 206 32.49 -1.36 13.38
C ASP A 206 33.81 -1.34 12.60
#